data_84f67c943250b543aaa9a7953ec664c8
#
_entry.id   84f67c943250b543aaa9a7953ec664c8
#
_cell.length_a   1.000
_cell.length_b   1.000
_cell.length_c   1.000
_cell.angle_alpha   90.00
_cell.angle_beta   90.00
_cell.angle_gamma   90.00
#
_symmetry.space_group_name_H-M   'P 1'
#
loop_
_entity.id
_entity.type
_entity.pdbx_description
1 polymer ?
#
loop_
_entity_poly.entity_id
_entity_poly.type
_entity_poly.pdbx_seq_one_letter_code
_entity_poly.pdbx_strand_id
1 'polypeptide(L)'
;MKTSTEQRKKEEGARFVRYFGPLLDALRALGGSGTPDEVAERIALDLGLPSEVRNELLSSGESRYRKEVAWARFNLAREGLLDPSRRGVWSLTNRGRSTKLSPSQAREISRKWARFFQQQHRRAANAESDGDRAQ
;
A
#
# COMPACT_ATOMS: atom_id res chain seq x y z
N MET A 1 -4.44 10.53 28.26
CA MET A 1 -4.04 9.17 27.89
C MET A 1 -4.79 8.72 26.65
N LYS A 2 -4.06 8.35 25.62
CA LYS A 2 -4.70 7.79 24.42
C LYS A 2 -5.26 6.41 24.76
N THR A 3 -6.49 6.16 24.35
CA THR A 3 -7.12 4.87 24.55
C THR A 3 -6.43 3.82 23.67
N SER A 4 -6.42 2.57 24.10
CA SER A 4 -5.85 1.45 23.35
C SER A 4 -6.51 1.29 21.97
N THR A 5 -7.75 1.74 21.81
CA THR A 5 -8.50 1.70 20.55
C THR A 5 -7.92 2.67 19.51
N GLU A 6 -7.55 3.89 19.93
CA GLU A 6 -6.93 4.88 19.03
C GLU A 6 -5.55 4.42 18.57
N GLN A 7 -4.79 3.83 19.48
CA GLN A 7 -3.48 3.27 19.18
C GLN A 7 -3.57 2.12 18.19
N ARG A 8 -4.58 1.26 18.34
CA ARG A 8 -4.86 0.17 17.39
C ARG A 8 -5.20 0.70 16.00
N LYS A 9 -6.04 1.74 15.91
CA LYS A 9 -6.41 2.35 14.63
C LYS A 9 -5.19 2.94 13.92
N LYS A 10 -4.29 3.59 14.66
CA LYS A 10 -3.04 4.12 14.10
C LYS A 10 -2.12 3.00 13.62
N GLU A 11 -2.00 1.94 14.39
CA GLU A 11 -1.20 0.77 14.03
C GLU A 11 -1.78 0.05 12.82
N GLU A 12 -3.10 -0.14 12.77
CA GLU A 12 -3.79 -0.76 11.65
C GLU A 12 -3.68 0.08 10.38
N GLY A 13 -3.83 1.41 10.50
CA GLY A 13 -3.70 2.32 9.36
C GLY A 13 -2.30 2.35 8.76
N ALA A 14 -1.27 2.02 9.55
CA ALA A 14 0.12 2.02 9.13
C ALA A 14 0.66 0.63 8.73
N ARG A 15 -0.13 -0.42 8.93
CA ARG A 15 0.32 -1.80 8.72
C ARG A 15 0.82 -2.08 7.31
N PHE A 16 0.13 -1.58 6.29
CA PHE A 16 0.52 -1.84 4.91
C PHE A 16 1.84 -1.17 4.53
N VAL A 17 2.26 -0.13 5.27
CA VAL A 17 3.50 0.61 5.02
C VAL A 17 4.73 -0.30 5.20
N ARG A 18 4.65 -1.26 6.11
CA ARG A 18 5.75 -2.21 6.35
C ARG A 18 6.06 -3.09 5.14
N TYR A 19 5.15 -3.17 4.18
CA TYR A 19 5.35 -3.98 2.97
C TYR A 19 5.93 -3.20 1.80
N PHE A 20 6.14 -1.88 1.91
CA PHE A 20 6.67 -1.05 0.82
C PHE A 20 8.06 -1.51 0.38
N GLY A 21 9.02 -1.52 1.31
CA GLY A 21 10.37 -1.99 1.04
C GLY A 21 10.41 -3.46 0.63
N PRO A 22 9.79 -4.36 1.41
CA PRO A 22 9.75 -5.77 1.07
C PRO A 22 9.12 -6.08 -0.30
N LEU A 23 8.12 -5.29 -0.73
CA LEU A 23 7.51 -5.47 -2.05
C LEU A 23 8.50 -5.17 -3.17
N LEU A 24 9.26 -4.08 -3.06
CA LEU A 24 10.31 -3.76 -4.03
C LEU A 24 11.39 -4.84 -4.04
N ASP A 25 11.80 -5.31 -2.87
CA ASP A 25 12.81 -6.36 -2.74
C ASP A 25 12.30 -7.67 -3.36
N ALA A 26 11.05 -8.03 -3.12
CA ALA A 26 10.43 -9.23 -3.69
C ALA A 26 10.42 -9.19 -5.22
N LEU A 27 10.02 -8.05 -5.79
CA LEU A 27 10.00 -7.89 -7.24
C LEU A 27 11.41 -7.96 -7.85
N ARG A 28 12.41 -7.39 -7.18
CA ARG A 28 13.81 -7.54 -7.64
C ARG A 28 14.22 -9.00 -7.61
N ALA A 29 13.88 -9.73 -6.56
CA ALA A 29 14.19 -11.15 -6.42
C ALA A 29 13.49 -12.00 -7.49
N LEU A 30 12.33 -11.58 -7.96
CA LEU A 30 11.56 -12.26 -9.00
C LEU A 30 11.98 -11.84 -10.42
N GLY A 31 13.01 -11.04 -10.54
CA GLY A 31 13.52 -10.60 -11.85
C GLY A 31 12.93 -9.30 -12.37
N GLY A 32 12.22 -8.55 -11.52
CA GLY A 32 11.66 -7.24 -11.84
C GLY A 32 10.15 -7.22 -12.03
N SER A 33 9.49 -8.37 -12.10
CA SER A 33 8.04 -8.46 -12.22
C SER A 33 7.52 -9.76 -11.61
N GLY A 34 6.22 -9.77 -11.28
CA GLY A 34 5.56 -10.95 -10.75
C GLY A 34 4.07 -10.72 -10.63
N THR A 35 3.32 -11.82 -10.52
CA THR A 35 1.88 -11.75 -10.24
C THR A 35 1.65 -11.34 -8.78
N PRO A 36 0.46 -10.83 -8.44
CA PRO A 36 0.15 -10.53 -7.04
C PRO A 36 0.38 -11.72 -6.10
N ASP A 37 0.05 -12.92 -6.54
CA ASP A 37 0.24 -14.15 -5.75
C ASP A 37 1.72 -14.44 -5.52
N GLU A 38 2.54 -14.36 -6.56
CA GLU A 38 3.98 -14.58 -6.47
C GLU A 38 4.65 -13.57 -5.54
N VAL A 39 4.25 -12.30 -5.65
CA VAL A 39 4.79 -11.23 -4.82
C VAL A 39 4.39 -11.42 -3.36
N ALA A 40 3.12 -11.72 -3.10
CA ALA A 40 2.63 -11.93 -1.72
C ALA A 40 3.33 -13.14 -1.08
N GLU A 41 3.50 -14.22 -1.81
CA GLU A 41 4.22 -15.40 -1.31
C GLU A 41 5.68 -15.08 -1.01
N ARG A 42 6.33 -14.34 -1.90
CA ARG A 42 7.74 -13.96 -1.71
C ARG A 42 7.94 -13.05 -0.50
N ILE A 43 7.06 -12.06 -0.32
CA ILE A 43 7.11 -11.18 0.85
C ILE A 43 6.93 -12.00 2.13
N ALA A 44 5.94 -12.89 2.15
CA ALA A 44 5.66 -13.72 3.31
C ALA A 44 6.86 -14.60 3.68
N LEU A 45 7.51 -15.16 2.68
CA LEU A 45 8.72 -15.98 2.86
C LEU A 45 9.88 -15.13 3.40
N ASP A 46 10.15 -13.99 2.76
CA ASP A 46 11.27 -13.12 3.13
C ASP A 46 11.12 -12.56 4.55
N LEU A 47 9.90 -12.24 4.98
CA LEU A 47 9.62 -11.70 6.31
C LEU A 47 9.35 -12.77 7.35
N GLY A 48 9.23 -14.03 6.94
CA GLY A 48 8.87 -15.12 7.85
C GLY A 48 7.53 -14.89 8.54
N LEU A 49 6.52 -14.44 7.79
CA LEU A 49 5.21 -14.11 8.37
C LEU A 49 4.53 -15.35 8.94
N PRO A 50 4.02 -15.28 10.18
CA PRO A 50 3.30 -16.41 10.78
C PRO A 50 1.96 -16.65 10.08
N SER A 51 1.46 -17.88 10.18
CA SER A 51 0.21 -18.27 9.52
C SER A 51 -0.98 -17.45 9.97
N GLU A 52 -1.00 -16.96 11.22
CA GLU A 52 -2.06 -16.09 11.73
C GLU A 52 -2.16 -14.79 10.93
N VAL A 53 -1.02 -14.21 10.56
CA VAL A 53 -0.99 -12.99 9.74
C VAL A 53 -1.39 -13.28 8.30
N ARG A 54 -0.86 -14.38 7.74
CA ARG A 54 -1.13 -14.75 6.34
C ARG A 54 -2.58 -15.14 6.10
N ASN A 55 -3.26 -15.70 7.11
CA ASN A 55 -4.60 -16.26 7.00
C ASN A 55 -5.69 -15.39 7.60
N GLU A 56 -5.35 -14.24 8.18
CA GLU A 56 -6.32 -13.31 8.76
C GLU A 56 -7.27 -12.80 7.69
N LEU A 57 -8.57 -12.88 7.96
CA LEU A 57 -9.61 -12.42 7.06
C LEU A 57 -10.25 -11.13 7.56
N LEU A 58 -10.62 -10.27 6.63
CA LEU A 58 -11.46 -9.11 6.89
C LEU A 58 -12.91 -9.58 7.03
N SER A 59 -13.78 -8.70 7.54
CA SER A 59 -15.20 -8.99 7.66
C SER A 59 -15.85 -9.34 6.31
N SER A 60 -15.28 -8.85 5.21
CA SER A 60 -15.71 -9.18 3.85
C SER A 60 -15.35 -10.59 3.39
N GLY A 61 -14.50 -11.30 4.14
CA GLY A 61 -13.94 -12.60 3.76
C GLY A 61 -12.65 -12.51 2.95
N GLU A 62 -12.21 -11.30 2.61
CA GLU A 62 -10.96 -11.10 1.88
C GLU A 62 -9.75 -11.24 2.81
N SER A 63 -8.60 -11.65 2.26
CA SER A 63 -7.35 -11.71 3.01
C SER A 63 -6.88 -10.30 3.38
N ARG A 64 -6.71 -10.04 4.67
CA ARG A 64 -6.15 -8.76 5.14
C ARG A 64 -4.73 -8.56 4.61
N TYR A 65 -3.91 -9.60 4.67
CA TYR A 65 -2.53 -9.54 4.19
C TYR A 65 -2.45 -9.16 2.71
N ARG A 66 -3.22 -9.86 1.87
CA ARG A 66 -3.25 -9.60 0.43
C ARG A 66 -3.73 -8.18 0.13
N LYS A 67 -4.71 -7.69 0.87
CA LYS A 67 -5.23 -6.34 0.71
C LYS A 67 -4.18 -5.29 1.11
N GLU A 68 -3.45 -5.52 2.19
CA GLU A 68 -2.37 -4.62 2.62
C GLU A 68 -1.23 -4.57 1.60
N VAL A 69 -0.87 -5.71 1.01
CA VAL A 69 0.14 -5.76 -0.06
C VAL A 69 -0.36 -5.01 -1.31
N ALA A 70 -1.63 -5.14 -1.65
CA ALA A 70 -2.23 -4.41 -2.77
C ALA A 70 -2.24 -2.89 -2.52
N TRP A 71 -2.51 -2.45 -1.29
CA TRP A 71 -2.41 -1.03 -0.92
C TRP A 71 -0.98 -0.52 -1.02
N ALA A 72 0.00 -1.32 -0.60
CA ALA A 72 1.42 -0.98 -0.76
C ALA A 72 1.76 -0.79 -2.24
N ARG A 73 1.34 -1.70 -3.09
CA ARG A 73 1.53 -1.62 -4.54
C ARG A 73 0.93 -0.35 -5.11
N PHE A 74 -0.28 0.00 -4.70
CA PHE A 74 -0.97 1.20 -5.16
C PHE A 74 -0.17 2.47 -4.84
N ASN A 75 0.33 2.58 -3.61
CA ASN A 75 1.15 3.72 -3.19
C ASN A 75 2.47 3.78 -3.96
N LEU A 76 3.13 2.64 -4.16
CA LEU A 76 4.40 2.57 -4.88
C LEU A 76 4.23 2.90 -6.36
N ALA A 77 3.11 2.51 -6.96
CA ALA A 77 2.78 2.88 -8.34
C ALA A 77 2.58 4.40 -8.46
N ARG A 78 1.88 5.00 -7.51
CA ARG A 78 1.71 6.46 -7.46
C ARG A 78 3.06 7.18 -7.33
N GLU A 79 3.99 6.60 -6.59
CA GLU A 79 5.33 7.17 -6.38
C GLU A 79 6.23 6.99 -7.62
N GLY A 80 5.79 6.23 -8.61
CA GLY A 80 6.59 5.98 -9.82
C GLY A 80 7.61 4.86 -9.67
N LEU A 81 7.46 4.01 -8.64
CA LEU A 81 8.36 2.89 -8.41
C LEU A 81 7.86 1.59 -9.03
N LEU A 82 6.57 1.53 -9.32
CA LEU A 82 5.92 0.41 -10.01
C LEU A 82 5.17 0.93 -11.23
N ASP A 83 5.10 0.10 -12.26
CA ASP A 83 4.34 0.39 -13.48
C ASP A 83 2.91 -0.15 -13.31
N PRO A 84 1.88 0.72 -13.32
CA PRO A 84 0.50 0.28 -13.13
C PRO A 84 -0.18 -0.17 -14.43
N SER A 85 0.49 -0.12 -15.58
CA SER A 85 -0.13 -0.31 -16.89
C SER A 85 -0.49 -1.77 -17.21
N ARG A 86 0.15 -2.74 -16.57
CA ARG A 86 -0.08 -4.16 -16.84
C ARG A 86 -1.06 -4.77 -15.85
N ARG A 87 -2.13 -5.36 -16.36
CA ARG A 87 -3.08 -6.09 -15.54
C ARG A 87 -2.50 -7.43 -15.13
N GLY A 88 -2.66 -7.77 -13.84
CA GLY A 88 -2.26 -9.08 -13.32
C GLY A 88 -0.77 -9.29 -13.17
N VAL A 89 0.03 -8.30 -13.53
CA VAL A 89 1.50 -8.35 -13.37
C VAL A 89 1.98 -7.04 -12.77
N TRP A 90 2.69 -7.13 -11.66
CA TRP A 90 3.33 -5.99 -11.02
C TRP A 90 4.77 -5.92 -11.48
N SER A 91 5.20 -4.77 -12.00
CA SER A 91 6.54 -4.58 -12.56
C SER A 91 7.21 -3.38 -11.93
N LEU A 92 8.53 -3.49 -11.71
CA LEU A 92 9.33 -2.35 -11.27
C LEU A 92 9.58 -1.41 -12.46
N THR A 93 9.51 -0.09 -12.20
CA THR A 93 10.07 0.91 -13.11
C THR A 93 11.58 0.92 -12.97
N ASN A 94 12.29 1.63 -13.86
CA ASN A 94 13.74 1.81 -13.73
C ASN A 94 14.10 2.41 -12.37
N ARG A 95 13.32 3.39 -11.93
CA ARG A 95 13.49 4.02 -10.62
C ARG A 95 13.25 3.01 -9.49
N GLY A 96 12.22 2.18 -9.62
CA GLY A 96 11.90 1.14 -8.63
C GLY A 96 13.02 0.11 -8.49
N ARG A 97 13.67 -0.23 -9.59
CA ARG A 97 14.78 -1.20 -9.56
C ARG A 97 15.98 -0.72 -8.74
N SER A 98 16.23 0.58 -8.73
CA SER A 98 17.35 1.18 -8.03
C SER A 98 16.99 1.74 -6.66
N THR A 99 15.73 1.66 -6.23
CA THR A 99 15.25 2.25 -4.98
C THR A 99 15.12 1.20 -3.90
N LYS A 100 15.81 1.42 -2.79
CA LYS A 100 15.59 0.67 -1.54
C LYS A 100 14.95 1.62 -0.54
N LEU A 101 13.85 1.17 0.07
CA LEU A 101 13.11 2.02 1.01
C LEU A 101 13.39 1.58 2.45
N SER A 102 13.79 2.53 3.27
CA SER A 102 13.80 2.36 4.72
C SER A 102 12.36 2.48 5.25
N PRO A 103 12.09 1.99 6.48
CA PRO A 103 10.77 2.19 7.09
C PRO A 103 10.36 3.66 7.17
N SER A 104 11.28 4.59 7.44
CA SER A 104 10.93 6.01 7.51
C SER A 104 10.59 6.59 6.15
N GLN A 105 11.30 6.20 5.10
CA GLN A 105 10.98 6.61 3.72
C GLN A 105 9.62 6.08 3.29
N ALA A 106 9.29 4.84 3.64
CA ALA A 106 7.98 4.26 3.37
C ALA A 106 6.86 5.04 4.05
N ARG A 107 7.07 5.45 5.31
CA ARG A 107 6.09 6.26 6.03
C ARG A 107 5.90 7.64 5.39
N GLU A 108 6.96 8.26 4.91
CA GLU A 108 6.88 9.55 4.21
C GLU A 108 6.05 9.45 2.92
N ILE A 109 6.28 8.40 2.14
CA ILE A 109 5.50 8.14 0.92
C ILE A 109 4.02 7.96 1.27
N SER A 110 3.74 7.16 2.28
CA SER A 110 2.36 6.92 2.74
C SER A 110 1.67 8.22 3.16
N ARG A 111 2.35 9.06 3.94
CA ARG A 111 1.80 10.35 4.40
C ARG A 111 1.54 11.30 3.24
N LYS A 112 2.45 11.34 2.28
CA LYS A 112 2.32 12.21 1.10
C LYS A 112 1.05 11.87 0.32
N TRP A 113 0.83 10.60 0.02
CA TRP A 113 -0.34 10.18 -0.76
C TRP A 113 -1.63 10.24 0.05
N ALA A 114 -1.58 9.98 1.35
CA ALA A 114 -2.73 10.16 2.23
C ALA A 114 -3.21 11.63 2.20
N ARG A 115 -2.29 12.58 2.29
CA ARG A 115 -2.60 14.02 2.20
C ARG A 115 -3.19 14.38 0.84
N PHE A 116 -2.61 13.85 -0.22
CA PHE A 116 -3.11 14.07 -1.59
C PHE A 116 -4.55 13.61 -1.73
N PHE A 117 -4.87 12.40 -1.27
CA PHE A 117 -6.24 11.87 -1.34
C PHE A 117 -7.21 12.65 -0.46
N GLN A 118 -6.81 13.10 0.71
CA GLN A 118 -7.63 13.95 1.56
C GLN A 118 -7.97 15.26 0.88
N GLN A 119 -7.00 15.89 0.21
CA GLN A 119 -7.23 17.12 -0.54
C GLN A 119 -8.17 16.90 -1.72
N GLN A 120 -8.05 15.78 -2.41
CA GLN A 120 -8.97 15.41 -3.49
C GLN A 120 -10.40 15.26 -2.98
N HIS A 121 -10.58 14.59 -1.86
CA HIS A 121 -11.90 14.43 -1.22
C HIS A 121 -12.49 15.77 -0.79
N ARG A 122 -11.69 16.66 -0.22
CA ARG A 122 -12.15 18.00 0.17
C ARG A 122 -12.58 18.82 -1.03
N ARG A 123 -11.81 18.78 -2.12
CA ARG A 123 -12.15 19.49 -3.36
C ARG A 123 -13.45 18.96 -3.97
N ALA A 124 -13.62 17.66 -4.00
CA ALA A 124 -14.85 17.05 -4.50
C ALA A 124 -16.06 17.44 -3.64
N ALA A 125 -15.93 17.39 -2.32
CA ALA A 125 -17.00 17.79 -1.38
C ALA A 125 -17.34 19.28 -1.54
N ASN A 126 -16.33 20.16 -1.67
CA ASN A 126 -16.54 21.60 -1.87
C ASN A 126 -17.20 21.88 -3.22
N ALA A 127 -16.80 21.18 -4.27
CA ALA A 127 -17.39 21.33 -5.61
C ALA A 127 -18.85 20.92 -5.61
N GLU A 128 -19.21 19.83 -4.95
CA GLU A 128 -20.59 19.38 -4.79
C GLU A 128 -21.43 20.38 -3.97
N SER A 129 -20.85 20.91 -2.90
CA SER A 129 -21.50 21.91 -2.05
C SER A 129 -21.75 23.22 -2.81
N ASP A 130 -20.78 23.68 -3.61
CA ASP A 130 -20.89 24.88 -4.43
C ASP A 130 -21.89 24.66 -5.57
N GLY A 131 -21.93 23.48 -6.16
CA GLY A 131 -22.90 23.11 -7.17
C GLY A 131 -24.34 23.15 -6.65
N ASP A 132 -24.57 22.66 -5.45
CA ASP A 132 -25.88 22.69 -4.78
C ASP A 132 -26.32 24.13 -4.47
N ARG A 133 -25.39 24.99 -4.11
CA ARG A 133 -25.65 26.42 -3.84
C ARG A 133 -26.00 27.21 -5.09
N ALA A 134 -25.50 26.80 -6.23
CA ALA A 134 -25.74 27.49 -7.51
C ALA A 134 -27.14 27.23 -8.07
N GLN A 135 -27.89 26.34 -7.48
CA GLN A 135 -29.28 26.07 -7.81
C GLN A 135 -30.24 26.83 -6.89
#